data_85691ae2a81bf8d352929a3aa9c8d43d
#
_entry.id   85691ae2a81bf8d352929a3aa9c8d43d
#
_cell.length_a   1.000
_cell.length_b   1.000
_cell.length_c   1.000
_cell.angle_alpha   90.00
_cell.angle_beta   90.00
_cell.angle_gamma   90.00
#
_symmetry.space_group_name_H-M   'P 1'
#
loop_
_entity.id
_entity.type
_entity.pdbx_description
1 polymer ?
#
loop_
_entity_poly.entity_id
_entity_poly.type
_entity_poly.pdbx_seq_one_letter_code
_entity_poly.pdbx_strand_id
1 'polypeptide(L)'
;MDITRDDIDAAARRIAGDVRRTPLLRIAGRELGVDCAELWLKLEHLQVSGSFKARGMFNRMRADVVPAAGVVIASGGNAGIAVAYAARALGVRAEVFVPASSSEAKRARLAQLGAVVTVRGASYADALAASLDRQATTGALLMHAYDQREVVAGAGTLAAEVEADAGVPDRALVSVGGGGLIAGVCAWFAGRSRIEALEPALAPTLAAALGAGCPVDVDVAGIAADSLGARRIGDIAWSLARRHVAASHLLADDAIRAAQLALWHGLRLAVEPAAALPLAALATRAVVPRPDEKVLLVICGANVDVATLA
;
A
#
# COMPACT_ATOMS: atom_id res chain seq x y z
N MET A 1 2.38 -4.37 -20.53
CA MET A 1 1.63 -5.63 -20.33
C MET A 1 0.81 -5.52 -19.06
N ASP A 2 -0.47 -5.84 -19.12
CA ASP A 2 -1.37 -5.76 -17.98
C ASP A 2 -1.10 -6.88 -16.95
N ILE A 3 -1.42 -6.60 -15.70
CA ILE A 3 -1.49 -7.61 -14.64
C ILE A 3 -2.85 -8.31 -14.75
N THR A 4 -2.85 -9.64 -14.74
CA THR A 4 -4.05 -10.46 -14.86
C THR A 4 -4.38 -11.16 -13.54
N ARG A 5 -5.57 -11.78 -13.45
CA ARG A 5 -5.93 -12.65 -12.33
C ARG A 5 -4.97 -13.83 -12.18
N ASP A 6 -4.55 -14.42 -13.30
CA ASP A 6 -3.60 -15.54 -13.30
C ASP A 6 -2.24 -15.14 -12.71
N ASP A 7 -1.77 -13.90 -12.97
CA ASP A 7 -0.56 -13.37 -12.35
C ASP A 7 -0.72 -13.26 -10.81
N ILE A 8 -1.91 -12.84 -10.35
CA ILE A 8 -2.24 -12.71 -8.93
C ILE A 8 -2.36 -14.08 -8.27
N ASP A 9 -3.01 -15.05 -8.91
CA ASP A 9 -3.10 -16.44 -8.44
C ASP A 9 -1.71 -17.10 -8.37
N ALA A 10 -0.86 -16.86 -9.37
CA ALA A 10 0.53 -17.30 -9.33
C ALA A 10 1.31 -16.65 -8.17
N ALA A 11 1.08 -15.35 -7.93
CA ALA A 11 1.66 -14.65 -6.79
C ALA A 11 1.17 -15.23 -5.46
N ALA A 12 -0.14 -15.49 -5.31
CA ALA A 12 -0.70 -16.08 -4.10
C ALA A 12 -0.08 -17.45 -3.76
N ARG A 13 0.08 -18.31 -4.76
CA ARG A 13 0.77 -19.60 -4.59
C ARG A 13 2.24 -19.42 -4.20
N ARG A 14 2.93 -18.43 -4.81
CA ARG A 14 4.36 -18.20 -4.61
C ARG A 14 4.67 -17.69 -3.20
N ILE A 15 3.81 -16.83 -2.63
CA ILE A 15 4.02 -16.25 -1.30
C ILE A 15 3.28 -17.00 -0.18
N ALA A 16 2.63 -18.13 -0.50
CA ALA A 16 1.97 -18.95 0.50
C ALA A 16 2.99 -19.42 1.57
N GLY A 17 2.67 -19.14 2.84
CA GLY A 17 3.56 -19.43 3.97
C GLY A 17 4.54 -18.30 4.33
N ASP A 18 4.83 -17.34 3.43
CA ASP A 18 5.68 -16.18 3.73
C ASP A 18 4.85 -15.00 4.31
N VAL A 19 3.60 -14.89 3.91
CA VAL A 19 2.68 -13.83 4.33
C VAL A 19 1.48 -14.40 5.08
N ARG A 20 0.84 -13.57 5.87
CA ARG A 20 -0.40 -13.94 6.56
C ARG A 20 -1.59 -13.85 5.60
N ARG A 21 -2.51 -14.82 5.65
CA ARG A 21 -3.88 -14.60 5.21
C ARG A 21 -4.54 -13.71 6.26
N THR A 22 -4.64 -12.41 5.98
CA THR A 22 -5.13 -11.45 6.96
C THR A 22 -6.64 -11.59 7.15
N PRO A 23 -7.17 -11.34 8.36
CA PRO A 23 -8.62 -11.42 8.60
C PRO A 23 -9.41 -10.45 7.74
N LEU A 24 -10.63 -10.87 7.39
CA LEU A 24 -11.68 -10.01 6.87
C LEU A 24 -12.71 -9.81 7.98
N LEU A 25 -12.69 -8.65 8.65
CA LEU A 25 -13.68 -8.29 9.65
C LEU A 25 -14.94 -7.75 8.96
N ARG A 26 -16.07 -8.38 9.19
CA ARG A 26 -17.36 -7.95 8.65
C ARG A 26 -18.22 -7.41 9.78
N ILE A 27 -18.69 -6.17 9.63
CA ILE A 27 -19.54 -5.48 10.61
C ILE A 27 -20.70 -4.80 9.88
N ALA A 28 -21.80 -4.57 10.61
CA ALA A 28 -22.88 -3.76 10.07
C ALA A 28 -22.44 -2.30 9.90
N GLY A 29 -22.83 -1.65 8.80
CA GLY A 29 -22.43 -0.27 8.52
C GLY A 29 -22.72 0.69 9.68
N ARG A 30 -23.85 0.51 10.36
CA ARG A 30 -24.27 1.31 11.52
C ARG A 30 -23.29 1.30 12.70
N GLU A 31 -22.44 0.28 12.83
CA GLU A 31 -21.43 0.22 13.89
C GLU A 31 -20.37 1.33 13.79
N LEU A 32 -20.15 1.82 12.56
CA LEU A 32 -19.30 2.98 12.30
C LEU A 32 -20.08 4.18 11.75
N GLY A 33 -21.39 4.21 11.95
CA GLY A 33 -22.26 5.33 11.54
C GLY A 33 -22.44 5.45 10.02
N VAL A 34 -22.27 4.36 9.26
CA VAL A 34 -22.42 4.34 7.80
C VAL A 34 -23.72 3.62 7.43
N ASP A 35 -24.51 4.25 6.55
CA ASP A 35 -25.74 3.67 6.02
C ASP A 35 -25.41 2.75 4.83
N CYS A 36 -25.03 1.52 5.14
CA CYS A 36 -24.82 0.43 4.20
C CYS A 36 -25.07 -0.92 4.87
N ALA A 37 -25.22 -1.99 4.08
CA ALA A 37 -25.48 -3.32 4.62
C ALA A 37 -24.32 -3.82 5.49
N GLU A 38 -23.11 -3.85 4.93
CA GLU A 38 -21.93 -4.33 5.63
C GLU A 38 -20.70 -3.51 5.25
N LEU A 39 -19.81 -3.30 6.22
CA LEU A 39 -18.43 -2.89 6.02
C LEU A 39 -17.52 -4.12 6.15
N TRP A 40 -16.72 -4.36 5.15
CA TRP A 40 -15.72 -5.42 5.10
C TRP A 40 -14.34 -4.82 5.27
N LEU A 41 -13.73 -4.96 6.42
CA LEU A 41 -12.40 -4.43 6.70
C LEU A 41 -11.35 -5.53 6.44
N LYS A 42 -10.58 -5.40 5.36
CA LYS A 42 -9.43 -6.27 5.10
C LYS A 42 -8.24 -5.79 5.92
N LEU A 43 -7.88 -6.53 6.96
CA LEU A 43 -6.98 -6.09 8.03
C LEU A 43 -5.49 -6.27 7.66
N GLU A 44 -5.03 -5.60 6.58
CA GLU A 44 -3.63 -5.65 6.13
C GLU A 44 -2.63 -4.98 7.09
N HIS A 45 -3.10 -4.21 8.06
CA HIS A 45 -2.27 -3.73 9.15
C HIS A 45 -1.76 -4.86 10.07
N LEU A 46 -2.39 -6.04 10.04
CA LEU A 46 -1.94 -7.24 10.72
C LEU A 46 -0.99 -8.10 9.89
N GLN A 47 -0.65 -7.70 8.67
CA GLN A 47 0.29 -8.41 7.81
C GLN A 47 1.69 -8.44 8.43
N VAL A 48 2.53 -9.44 8.08
CA VAL A 48 3.95 -9.39 8.41
C VAL A 48 4.55 -8.07 7.92
N SER A 49 5.54 -7.53 8.59
CA SER A 49 6.07 -6.18 8.41
C SER A 49 5.12 -5.01 8.74
N GLY A 50 3.85 -5.28 9.14
CA GLY A 50 2.86 -4.27 9.55
C GLY A 50 2.15 -3.56 8.39
N SER A 51 2.23 -4.06 7.15
CA SER A 51 1.48 -3.51 6.01
C SER A 51 1.38 -4.49 4.85
N PHE A 52 0.42 -4.25 3.95
CA PHE A 52 0.21 -5.01 2.71
C PHE A 52 1.48 -5.15 1.84
N LYS A 53 2.45 -4.25 2.02
CA LYS A 53 3.68 -4.21 1.21
C LYS A 53 4.46 -5.52 1.23
N ALA A 54 4.39 -6.29 2.32
CA ALA A 54 5.02 -7.60 2.40
C ALA A 54 4.63 -8.51 1.24
N ARG A 55 3.37 -8.51 0.83
CA ARG A 55 2.85 -9.34 -0.26
C ARG A 55 3.63 -9.14 -1.57
N GLY A 56 3.79 -7.90 -1.98
CA GLY A 56 4.54 -7.54 -3.18
C GLY A 56 6.04 -7.82 -3.06
N MET A 57 6.63 -7.53 -1.90
CA MET A 57 8.07 -7.71 -1.70
C MET A 57 8.47 -9.19 -1.67
N PHE A 58 7.72 -10.04 -0.98
CA PHE A 58 7.94 -11.48 -1.05
C PHE A 58 7.73 -12.01 -2.46
N ASN A 59 6.64 -11.59 -3.14
CA ASN A 59 6.38 -12.05 -4.50
C ASN A 59 7.51 -11.70 -5.46
N ARG A 60 8.05 -10.48 -5.39
CA ARG A 60 9.17 -10.05 -6.22
C ARG A 60 10.44 -10.87 -5.95
N MET A 61 10.78 -11.10 -4.66
CA MET A 61 11.97 -11.88 -4.30
C MET A 61 11.85 -13.37 -4.62
N ARG A 62 10.62 -13.91 -4.63
CA ARG A 62 10.33 -15.31 -4.95
C ARG A 62 10.13 -15.56 -6.45
N ALA A 63 9.90 -14.51 -7.25
CA ALA A 63 9.65 -14.64 -8.69
C ALA A 63 10.93 -14.96 -9.47
N ASP A 64 12.06 -14.46 -9.01
CA ASP A 64 13.36 -14.63 -9.63
C ASP A 64 14.38 -15.16 -8.62
N VAL A 65 15.51 -15.65 -9.14
CA VAL A 65 16.67 -15.95 -8.28
C VAL A 65 17.28 -14.63 -7.82
N VAL A 66 17.28 -14.41 -6.49
CA VAL A 66 17.94 -13.23 -5.93
C VAL A 66 19.45 -13.38 -6.09
N PRO A 67 20.15 -12.42 -6.71
CA PRO A 67 21.61 -12.48 -6.87
C PRO A 67 22.35 -12.53 -5.53
N ALA A 68 23.60 -13.01 -5.53
CA ALA A 68 24.45 -13.01 -4.33
C ALA A 68 24.65 -11.61 -3.73
N ALA A 69 24.58 -10.57 -4.56
CA ALA A 69 24.61 -9.17 -4.12
C ALA A 69 23.37 -8.75 -3.29
N GLY A 70 22.32 -9.59 -3.26
CA GLY A 70 21.10 -9.33 -2.52
C GLY A 70 20.11 -8.41 -3.23
N VAL A 71 19.34 -7.68 -2.44
CA VAL A 71 18.32 -6.74 -2.93
C VAL A 71 18.63 -5.30 -2.51
N VAL A 72 18.22 -4.32 -3.31
CA VAL A 72 18.35 -2.90 -3.01
C VAL A 72 17.03 -2.18 -3.18
N ILE A 73 16.74 -1.19 -2.32
CA ILE A 73 15.57 -0.33 -2.41
C ILE A 73 15.88 1.06 -1.87
N ALA A 74 15.25 2.08 -2.46
CA ALA A 74 15.17 3.42 -1.87
C ALA A 74 13.83 3.60 -1.17
N SER A 75 13.74 3.36 0.15
CA SER A 75 12.53 3.61 0.93
C SER A 75 12.79 3.48 2.43
N GLY A 76 12.52 4.52 3.21
CA GLY A 76 12.53 4.47 4.69
C GLY A 76 11.18 4.10 5.32
N GLY A 77 10.10 3.95 4.52
CA GLY A 77 8.74 3.64 4.98
C GLY A 77 8.36 2.16 4.80
N ASN A 78 7.06 1.92 4.63
CA ASN A 78 6.47 0.58 4.55
C ASN A 78 7.14 -0.37 3.53
N ALA A 79 7.58 0.15 2.37
CA ALA A 79 8.24 -0.67 1.36
C ALA A 79 9.64 -1.11 1.82
N GLY A 80 10.44 -0.20 2.39
CA GLY A 80 11.75 -0.54 2.95
C GLY A 80 11.67 -1.54 4.09
N ILE A 81 10.71 -1.35 5.02
CA ILE A 81 10.43 -2.27 6.12
C ILE A 81 10.05 -3.66 5.58
N ALA A 82 9.18 -3.71 4.56
CA ALA A 82 8.75 -4.97 3.96
C ALA A 82 9.88 -5.68 3.21
N VAL A 83 10.77 -4.95 2.51
CA VAL A 83 11.97 -5.51 1.88
C VAL A 83 12.93 -6.07 2.92
N ALA A 84 13.22 -5.31 3.98
CA ALA A 84 14.11 -5.76 5.05
C ALA A 84 13.56 -7.02 5.74
N TYR A 85 12.25 -7.04 6.02
CA TYR A 85 11.58 -8.20 6.62
C TYR A 85 11.65 -9.43 5.70
N ALA A 86 11.27 -9.28 4.43
CA ALA A 86 11.25 -10.38 3.46
C ALA A 86 12.67 -10.92 3.22
N ALA A 87 13.66 -10.04 3.04
CA ALA A 87 15.05 -10.43 2.85
C ALA A 87 15.58 -11.24 4.05
N ARG A 88 15.32 -10.77 5.28
CA ARG A 88 15.68 -11.51 6.49
C ARG A 88 15.04 -12.90 6.54
N ALA A 89 13.74 -13.00 6.23
CA ALA A 89 13.00 -14.25 6.23
C ALA A 89 13.52 -15.25 5.18
N LEU A 90 14.01 -14.74 4.05
CA LEU A 90 14.55 -15.53 2.94
C LEU A 90 16.07 -15.77 3.03
N GLY A 91 16.74 -15.25 4.06
CA GLY A 91 18.20 -15.35 4.20
C GLY A 91 18.97 -14.55 3.15
N VAL A 92 18.39 -13.48 2.62
CA VAL A 92 18.93 -12.62 1.56
C VAL A 92 19.45 -11.32 2.16
N ARG A 93 20.57 -10.81 1.65
CA ARG A 93 21.07 -9.48 2.02
C ARG A 93 20.14 -8.40 1.47
N ALA A 94 19.79 -7.42 2.30
CA ALA A 94 19.07 -6.21 1.87
C ALA A 94 19.89 -4.96 2.17
N GLU A 95 19.95 -4.03 1.20
CA GLU A 95 20.49 -2.69 1.38
C GLU A 95 19.39 -1.66 1.10
N VAL A 96 19.12 -0.81 2.09
CA VAL A 96 18.02 0.17 2.05
C VAL A 96 18.62 1.56 2.05
N PHE A 97 18.37 2.31 0.98
CA PHE A 97 18.82 3.67 0.78
C PHE A 97 17.77 4.65 1.31
N VAL A 98 18.22 5.59 2.13
CA VAL A 98 17.35 6.62 2.72
C VAL A 98 18.03 7.99 2.65
N PRO A 99 17.27 9.10 2.53
CA PRO A 99 17.82 10.44 2.61
C PRO A 99 18.23 10.78 4.04
N ALA A 100 19.07 11.82 4.20
CA ALA A 100 19.50 12.33 5.50
C ALA A 100 18.32 12.79 6.39
N SER A 101 17.21 13.23 5.77
CA SER A 101 15.96 13.62 6.45
C SER A 101 15.19 12.43 7.07
N SER A 102 15.57 11.18 6.78
CA SER A 102 14.96 10.01 7.41
C SER A 102 15.26 10.00 8.91
N SER A 103 14.22 9.83 9.75
CA SER A 103 14.37 9.85 11.20
C SER A 103 15.24 8.67 11.69
N GLU A 104 15.90 8.88 12.83
CA GLU A 104 16.71 7.84 13.47
C GLU A 104 15.87 6.59 13.80
N ALA A 105 14.64 6.76 14.27
CA ALA A 105 13.74 5.67 14.57
C ALA A 105 13.45 4.79 13.34
N LYS A 106 13.24 5.38 12.15
CA LYS A 106 13.06 4.65 10.90
C LYS A 106 14.32 3.87 10.53
N ARG A 107 15.48 4.51 10.60
CA ARG A 107 16.77 3.85 10.31
C ARG A 107 17.06 2.71 11.28
N ALA A 108 16.82 2.91 12.57
CA ALA A 108 16.98 1.88 13.59
C ALA A 108 16.06 0.68 13.34
N ARG A 109 14.79 0.92 12.97
CA ARG A 109 13.84 -0.16 12.65
C ARG A 109 14.30 -1.01 11.45
N LEU A 110 14.82 -0.39 10.39
CA LEU A 110 15.38 -1.10 9.25
C LEU A 110 16.60 -1.94 9.64
N ALA A 111 17.51 -1.37 10.44
CA ALA A 111 18.69 -2.07 10.94
C ALA A 111 18.32 -3.27 11.85
N GLN A 112 17.31 -3.13 12.72
CA GLN A 112 16.78 -4.23 13.56
C GLN A 112 16.23 -5.40 12.73
N LEU A 113 15.74 -5.11 11.52
CA LEU A 113 15.32 -6.13 10.55
C LEU A 113 16.48 -6.77 9.78
N GLY A 114 17.73 -6.35 10.05
CA GLY A 114 18.93 -6.88 9.43
C GLY A 114 19.32 -6.22 8.11
N ALA A 115 18.67 -5.13 7.72
CA ALA A 115 19.04 -4.40 6.52
C ALA A 115 20.28 -3.52 6.74
N VAL A 116 21.15 -3.43 5.74
CA VAL A 116 22.20 -2.41 5.66
C VAL A 116 21.53 -1.10 5.28
N VAL A 117 21.56 -0.12 6.19
CA VAL A 117 20.94 1.20 5.95
C VAL A 117 22.00 2.15 5.43
N THR A 118 21.83 2.62 4.20
CA THR A 118 22.76 3.53 3.53
C THR A 118 22.10 4.91 3.39
N VAL A 119 22.62 5.90 4.13
CA VAL A 119 22.14 7.28 4.04
C VAL A 119 22.81 7.97 2.85
N ARG A 120 22.03 8.52 1.92
CA ARG A 120 22.51 9.22 0.73
C ARG A 120 21.65 10.43 0.39
N GLY A 121 22.32 11.58 0.23
CA GLY A 121 21.74 12.85 -0.19
C GLY A 121 20.71 13.43 0.80
N ALA A 122 20.08 14.51 0.40
CA ALA A 122 19.08 15.22 1.19
C ALA A 122 17.65 14.81 0.84
N SER A 123 17.43 14.30 -0.37
CA SER A 123 16.10 13.99 -0.93
C SER A 123 15.92 12.50 -1.22
N TYR A 124 14.67 12.11 -1.42
CA TYR A 124 14.34 10.77 -1.92
C TYR A 124 14.98 10.49 -3.29
N ALA A 125 15.06 11.50 -4.16
CA ALA A 125 15.68 11.36 -5.48
C ALA A 125 17.15 10.97 -5.38
N ASP A 126 17.89 11.56 -4.43
CA ASP A 126 19.30 11.23 -4.20
C ASP A 126 19.47 9.78 -3.71
N ALA A 127 18.60 9.35 -2.78
CA ALA A 127 18.60 7.98 -2.28
C ALA A 127 18.24 6.98 -3.38
N LEU A 128 17.29 7.32 -4.25
CA LEU A 128 16.92 6.51 -5.41
C LEU A 128 18.08 6.40 -6.40
N ALA A 129 18.72 7.50 -6.78
CA ALA A 129 19.87 7.50 -7.68
C ALA A 129 20.99 6.59 -7.12
N ALA A 130 21.31 6.72 -5.84
CA ALA A 130 22.33 5.89 -5.19
C ALA A 130 21.95 4.39 -5.18
N SER A 131 20.67 4.05 -5.04
CA SER A 131 20.19 2.66 -5.11
C SER A 131 20.31 2.08 -6.53
N LEU A 132 20.08 2.89 -7.56
CA LEU A 132 20.28 2.52 -8.97
C LEU A 132 21.75 2.31 -9.29
N ASP A 133 22.64 3.19 -8.83
CA ASP A 133 24.09 3.03 -8.97
C ASP A 133 24.57 1.74 -8.28
N ARG A 134 24.02 1.45 -7.11
CA ARG A 134 24.34 0.22 -6.38
C ARG A 134 23.88 -1.02 -7.14
N GLN A 135 22.70 -1.00 -7.72
CA GLN A 135 22.22 -2.05 -8.60
C GLN A 135 23.15 -2.24 -9.81
N ALA A 136 23.47 -1.15 -10.51
CA ALA A 136 24.31 -1.20 -11.70
C ALA A 136 25.73 -1.76 -11.43
N THR A 137 26.30 -1.42 -10.26
CA THR A 137 27.67 -1.83 -9.92
C THR A 137 27.77 -3.24 -9.34
N THR A 138 26.69 -3.75 -8.71
CA THR A 138 26.74 -5.04 -7.99
C THR A 138 25.88 -6.12 -8.60
N GLY A 139 24.95 -5.77 -9.50
CA GLY A 139 23.94 -6.69 -10.01
C GLY A 139 22.87 -7.05 -8.99
N ALA A 140 22.75 -6.34 -7.85
CA ALA A 140 21.70 -6.57 -6.86
C ALA A 140 20.30 -6.42 -7.48
N LEU A 141 19.32 -7.18 -6.99
CA LEU A 141 17.94 -7.07 -7.44
C LEU A 141 17.32 -5.74 -6.97
N LEU A 142 16.94 -4.89 -7.92
CA LEU A 142 16.22 -3.66 -7.59
C LEU A 142 14.79 -3.97 -7.17
N MET A 143 14.41 -3.47 -6.01
CA MET A 143 13.04 -3.51 -5.49
C MET A 143 12.41 -2.12 -5.63
N HIS A 144 11.24 -2.05 -6.26
CA HIS A 144 10.48 -0.81 -6.37
C HIS A 144 9.27 -0.83 -5.43
N ALA A 145 8.93 0.32 -4.84
CA ALA A 145 7.91 0.38 -3.81
C ALA A 145 6.48 0.04 -4.30
N TYR A 146 6.20 0.16 -5.61
CA TYR A 146 4.85 0.00 -6.16
C TYR A 146 4.77 -0.33 -7.67
N ASP A 147 5.77 0.04 -8.49
CA ASP A 147 5.68 -0.04 -9.96
C ASP A 147 6.57 -1.15 -10.54
N GLN A 148 6.29 -2.39 -10.15
CA GLN A 148 6.84 -3.63 -10.70
C GLN A 148 5.73 -4.67 -10.78
N ARG A 149 5.73 -5.49 -11.84
CA ARG A 149 4.68 -6.50 -12.08
C ARG A 149 4.43 -7.39 -10.86
N GLU A 150 5.49 -7.95 -10.32
CA GLU A 150 5.43 -8.88 -9.21
C GLU A 150 4.97 -8.18 -7.92
N VAL A 151 5.35 -6.90 -7.74
CA VAL A 151 4.91 -6.10 -6.58
C VAL A 151 3.41 -5.84 -6.65
N VAL A 152 2.90 -5.48 -7.83
CA VAL A 152 1.45 -5.25 -8.05
C VAL A 152 0.66 -6.55 -7.96
N ALA A 153 1.13 -7.64 -8.59
CA ALA A 153 0.47 -8.94 -8.50
C ALA A 153 0.42 -9.45 -7.05
N GLY A 154 1.51 -9.30 -6.30
CA GLY A 154 1.54 -9.64 -4.88
C GLY A 154 0.54 -8.81 -4.06
N ALA A 155 0.44 -7.50 -4.31
CA ALA A 155 -0.56 -6.66 -3.66
C ALA A 155 -2.00 -7.09 -3.98
N GLY A 156 -2.27 -7.54 -5.21
CA GLY A 156 -3.59 -8.03 -5.63
C GLY A 156 -4.07 -9.27 -4.87
N THR A 157 -3.17 -10.05 -4.25
CA THR A 157 -3.54 -11.28 -3.52
C THR A 157 -4.50 -11.02 -2.36
N LEU A 158 -4.49 -9.81 -1.76
CA LEU A 158 -5.47 -9.47 -0.72
C LEU A 158 -6.92 -9.45 -1.26
N ALA A 159 -7.12 -9.01 -2.51
CA ALA A 159 -8.42 -8.98 -3.15
C ALA A 159 -8.90 -10.40 -3.51
N ALA A 160 -7.96 -11.28 -3.89
CA ALA A 160 -8.24 -12.71 -4.07
C ALA A 160 -8.70 -13.37 -2.76
N GLU A 161 -8.05 -13.04 -1.65
CA GLU A 161 -8.47 -13.52 -0.32
C GLU A 161 -9.87 -13.01 0.05
N VAL A 162 -10.19 -11.73 -0.21
CA VAL A 162 -11.52 -11.16 0.04
C VAL A 162 -12.58 -11.91 -0.75
N GLU A 163 -12.37 -12.12 -2.05
CA GLU A 163 -13.33 -12.85 -2.89
C GLU A 163 -13.54 -14.29 -2.42
N ALA A 164 -12.47 -14.96 -1.99
CA ALA A 164 -12.56 -16.33 -1.47
C ALA A 164 -13.28 -16.41 -0.11
N ASP A 165 -13.16 -15.38 0.74
CA ASP A 165 -13.75 -15.35 2.08
C ASP A 165 -15.22 -14.90 2.10
N ALA A 166 -15.62 -13.99 1.20
CA ALA A 166 -16.94 -13.33 1.27
C ALA A 166 -17.58 -13.03 -0.09
N GLY A 167 -16.90 -13.33 -1.19
CA GLY A 167 -17.33 -12.96 -2.54
C GLY A 167 -16.83 -11.58 -2.96
N VAL A 168 -17.41 -11.07 -4.06
CA VAL A 168 -17.05 -9.78 -4.62
C VAL A 168 -17.80 -8.67 -3.86
N PRO A 169 -17.12 -7.65 -3.31
CA PRO A 169 -17.79 -6.50 -2.70
C PRO A 169 -18.44 -5.63 -3.79
N ASP A 170 -19.56 -4.98 -3.45
CA ASP A 170 -20.20 -4.03 -4.37
C ASP A 170 -19.29 -2.83 -4.64
N ARG A 171 -18.57 -2.38 -3.60
CA ARG A 171 -17.65 -1.25 -3.63
C ARG A 171 -16.36 -1.56 -2.89
N ALA A 172 -15.22 -1.11 -3.42
CA ALA A 172 -13.91 -1.21 -2.78
C ALA A 172 -13.28 0.18 -2.63
N LEU A 173 -12.95 0.56 -1.41
CA LEU A 173 -12.31 1.82 -1.04
C LEU A 173 -10.83 1.57 -0.79
N VAL A 174 -9.96 2.18 -1.62
CA VAL A 174 -8.53 1.86 -1.65
C VAL A 174 -7.69 3.13 -1.59
N SER A 175 -6.83 3.22 -0.59
CA SER A 175 -5.87 4.32 -0.46
C SER A 175 -4.79 4.27 -1.54
N VAL A 176 -4.47 5.44 -2.10
CA VAL A 176 -3.52 5.59 -3.21
C VAL A 176 -2.37 6.53 -2.84
N GLY A 177 -1.16 6.06 -3.09
CA GLY A 177 0.06 6.85 -3.22
C GLY A 177 0.64 6.56 -4.60
N GLY A 178 1.70 5.73 -4.72
CA GLY A 178 2.22 5.29 -6.02
C GLY A 178 1.34 4.30 -6.79
N GLY A 179 0.24 3.82 -6.21
CA GLY A 179 -0.81 3.07 -6.90
C GLY A 179 -0.65 1.55 -6.95
N GLY A 180 0.41 0.95 -6.42
CA GLY A 180 0.59 -0.50 -6.49
C GLY A 180 -0.52 -1.32 -5.84
N LEU A 181 -1.12 -0.81 -4.75
CA LEU A 181 -2.24 -1.45 -4.08
C LEU A 181 -3.51 -1.43 -4.94
N ILE A 182 -3.92 -0.24 -5.37
CA ILE A 182 -5.14 -0.10 -6.18
C ILE A 182 -5.00 -0.80 -7.52
N ALA A 183 -3.81 -0.84 -8.10
CA ALA A 183 -3.55 -1.58 -9.35
C ALA A 183 -3.81 -3.09 -9.17
N GLY A 184 -3.32 -3.68 -8.07
CA GLY A 184 -3.58 -5.08 -7.75
C GLY A 184 -5.07 -5.38 -7.53
N VAL A 185 -5.78 -4.49 -6.82
CA VAL A 185 -7.24 -4.59 -6.60
C VAL A 185 -8.01 -4.45 -7.91
N CYS A 186 -7.62 -3.49 -8.77
CA CYS A 186 -8.19 -3.30 -10.10
C CYS A 186 -8.01 -4.54 -10.98
N ALA A 187 -6.80 -5.11 -11.00
CA ALA A 187 -6.49 -6.30 -11.81
C ALA A 187 -7.31 -7.51 -11.34
N TRP A 188 -7.52 -7.66 -10.04
CA TRP A 188 -8.29 -8.78 -9.50
C TRP A 188 -9.78 -8.65 -9.78
N PHE A 189 -10.40 -7.54 -9.39
CA PHE A 189 -11.83 -7.40 -9.56
C PHE A 189 -12.27 -7.08 -11.02
N ALA A 190 -11.42 -6.43 -11.80
CA ALA A 190 -11.60 -6.23 -13.26
C ALA A 190 -13.02 -5.75 -13.64
N GLY A 191 -13.52 -4.72 -12.96
CA GLY A 191 -14.85 -4.15 -13.19
C GLY A 191 -16.02 -4.86 -12.49
N ARG A 192 -15.78 -5.97 -11.76
CA ARG A 192 -16.83 -6.68 -10.99
C ARG A 192 -17.18 -6.00 -9.66
N SER A 193 -16.38 -5.04 -9.21
CA SER A 193 -16.61 -4.20 -8.03
C SER A 193 -16.41 -2.74 -8.42
N ARG A 194 -17.15 -1.82 -7.83
CA ARG A 194 -16.94 -0.38 -7.98
C ARG A 194 -15.72 0.04 -7.17
N ILE A 195 -14.57 0.24 -7.80
CA ILE A 195 -13.33 0.63 -7.13
C ILE A 195 -13.23 2.15 -7.07
N GLU A 196 -13.02 2.70 -5.88
CA GLU A 196 -12.83 4.13 -5.66
C GLU A 196 -11.48 4.40 -5.00
N ALA A 197 -10.73 5.33 -5.58
CA ALA A 197 -9.42 5.75 -5.13
C ALA A 197 -9.56 6.83 -4.06
N LEU A 198 -8.77 6.72 -3.00
CA LEU A 198 -8.76 7.67 -1.90
C LEU A 198 -7.35 8.21 -1.70
N GLU A 199 -7.20 9.52 -1.73
CA GLU A 199 -5.92 10.19 -1.62
C GLU A 199 -5.99 11.31 -0.58
N PRO A 200 -4.88 11.58 0.14
CA PRO A 200 -4.78 12.82 0.90
C PRO A 200 -4.84 14.01 -0.06
N ALA A 201 -5.54 15.07 0.31
CA ALA A 201 -5.62 16.28 -0.51
C ALA A 201 -4.24 16.91 -0.81
N LEU A 202 -3.26 16.67 0.09
CA LEU A 202 -1.89 17.15 -0.05
C LEU A 202 -0.94 16.15 -0.73
N ALA A 203 -1.46 15.03 -1.27
CA ALA A 203 -0.69 14.05 -2.04
C ALA A 203 -1.54 13.40 -3.15
N PRO A 204 -2.06 14.19 -4.12
CA PRO A 204 -3.10 13.77 -5.06
C PRO A 204 -2.53 13.15 -6.36
N THR A 205 -1.72 12.09 -6.27
CA THR A 205 -0.98 11.54 -7.43
C THR A 205 -1.90 11.02 -8.54
N LEU A 206 -2.91 10.21 -8.21
CA LEU A 206 -3.84 9.67 -9.20
C LEU A 206 -4.83 10.73 -9.67
N ALA A 207 -5.37 11.54 -8.76
CA ALA A 207 -6.31 12.60 -9.12
C ALA A 207 -5.68 13.62 -10.09
N ALA A 208 -4.43 14.02 -9.85
CA ALA A 208 -3.67 14.88 -10.76
C ALA A 208 -3.43 14.21 -12.12
N ALA A 209 -3.06 12.92 -12.13
CA ALA A 209 -2.87 12.16 -13.35
C ALA A 209 -4.17 12.02 -14.17
N LEU A 210 -5.31 11.78 -13.51
CA LEU A 210 -6.63 11.73 -14.14
C LEU A 210 -7.01 13.07 -14.75
N GLY A 211 -6.76 14.17 -14.03
CA GLY A 211 -7.01 15.52 -14.54
C GLY A 211 -6.11 15.91 -15.72
N ALA A 212 -4.85 15.47 -15.72
CA ALA A 212 -3.90 15.73 -16.79
C ALA A 212 -4.01 14.76 -17.99
N GLY A 213 -4.70 13.62 -17.84
CA GLY A 213 -4.75 12.56 -18.83
C GLY A 213 -3.47 11.75 -18.98
N CYS A 214 -2.47 11.96 -18.11
CA CYS A 214 -1.19 11.25 -18.06
C CYS A 214 -0.58 11.35 -16.65
N PRO A 215 0.35 10.45 -16.28
CA PRO A 215 1.10 10.59 -15.03
C PRO A 215 1.87 11.90 -14.98
N VAL A 216 1.70 12.65 -13.88
CA VAL A 216 2.37 13.93 -13.60
C VAL A 216 2.99 13.90 -12.22
N ASP A 217 4.02 14.72 -12.00
CA ASP A 217 4.62 14.89 -10.68
C ASP A 217 3.79 15.86 -9.84
N VAL A 218 3.62 15.54 -8.56
CA VAL A 218 2.93 16.37 -7.57
C VAL A 218 3.81 16.65 -6.38
N ASP A 219 3.54 17.72 -5.67
CA ASP A 219 4.08 17.92 -4.33
C ASP A 219 3.34 17.02 -3.34
N VAL A 220 4.08 16.57 -2.32
CA VAL A 220 3.57 15.64 -1.32
C VAL A 220 3.81 16.20 0.06
N ALA A 221 2.74 16.32 0.82
CA ALA A 221 2.76 16.78 2.21
C ALA A 221 1.64 16.10 3.03
N GLY A 222 1.45 16.53 4.27
CA GLY A 222 0.37 16.06 5.14
C GLY A 222 0.70 14.81 5.96
N ILE A 223 -0.26 14.42 6.78
CA ILE A 223 -0.08 13.38 7.81
C ILE A 223 0.12 11.98 7.23
N ALA A 224 -0.33 11.72 6.00
CA ALA A 224 -0.19 10.43 5.33
C ALA A 224 1.03 10.35 4.38
N ALA A 225 1.86 11.41 4.29
CA ALA A 225 3.01 11.47 3.38
C ALA A 225 4.03 10.35 3.60
N ASP A 226 4.18 9.87 4.83
CA ASP A 226 5.07 8.74 5.15
C ASP A 226 4.71 7.44 4.44
N SER A 227 3.43 7.19 4.23
CA SER A 227 2.90 5.96 3.62
C SER A 227 2.48 6.15 2.15
N LEU A 228 2.00 7.34 1.81
CA LEU A 228 1.45 7.69 0.50
C LEU A 228 2.29 8.78 -0.20
N GLY A 229 3.58 8.87 0.13
CA GLY A 229 4.49 9.93 -0.32
C GLY A 229 5.08 9.76 -1.72
N ALA A 230 4.46 9.01 -2.62
CA ALA A 230 4.86 8.96 -4.01
C ALA A 230 4.53 10.31 -4.69
N ARG A 231 5.51 10.87 -5.42
CA ARG A 231 5.29 12.11 -6.18
C ARG A 231 4.64 11.88 -7.54
N ARG A 232 4.54 10.62 -7.98
CA ARG A 232 4.01 10.23 -9.28
C ARG A 232 3.34 8.88 -9.19
N ILE A 233 2.20 8.73 -9.85
CA ILE A 233 1.56 7.44 -10.01
C ILE A 233 2.42 6.52 -10.88
N GLY A 234 2.52 5.22 -10.54
CA GLY A 234 3.23 4.23 -11.35
C GLY A 234 2.55 3.96 -12.69
N ASP A 235 3.32 3.58 -13.69
CA ASP A 235 2.81 3.32 -15.05
C ASP A 235 1.83 2.14 -15.09
N ILE A 236 2.10 1.07 -14.32
CA ILE A 236 1.19 -0.06 -14.18
C ILE A 236 -0.12 0.40 -13.52
N ALA A 237 -0.01 1.18 -12.46
CA ALA A 237 -1.16 1.69 -11.74
C ALA A 237 -2.00 2.64 -12.61
N TRP A 238 -1.36 3.53 -13.36
CA TRP A 238 -2.03 4.40 -14.31
C TRP A 238 -2.81 3.61 -15.36
N SER A 239 -2.17 2.60 -15.96
CA SER A 239 -2.80 1.76 -16.98
C SER A 239 -4.07 1.07 -16.48
N LEU A 240 -4.08 0.58 -15.25
CA LEU A 240 -5.22 -0.11 -14.65
C LEU A 240 -6.26 0.84 -14.07
N ALA A 241 -5.82 1.91 -13.37
CA ALA A 241 -6.71 2.85 -12.70
C ALA A 241 -7.60 3.60 -13.69
N ARG A 242 -7.07 4.10 -14.79
CA ARG A 242 -7.86 4.81 -15.81
C ARG A 242 -8.97 3.96 -16.44
N ARG A 243 -8.93 2.64 -16.30
CA ARG A 243 -9.93 1.70 -16.85
C ARG A 243 -10.92 1.21 -15.81
N HIS A 244 -10.49 1.10 -14.55
CA HIS A 244 -11.22 0.38 -13.52
C HIS A 244 -11.58 1.21 -12.29
N VAL A 245 -10.95 2.37 -12.09
CA VAL A 245 -11.31 3.28 -11.00
C VAL A 245 -12.52 4.11 -11.41
N ALA A 246 -13.58 4.00 -10.64
CA ALA A 246 -14.84 4.67 -10.90
C ALA A 246 -14.81 6.15 -10.47
N ALA A 247 -14.07 6.47 -9.41
CA ALA A 247 -13.90 7.83 -8.89
C ALA A 247 -12.60 7.94 -8.07
N SER A 248 -12.06 9.16 -7.95
CA SER A 248 -10.98 9.52 -7.04
C SER A 248 -11.44 10.63 -6.11
N HIS A 249 -11.20 10.47 -4.82
CA HIS A 249 -11.63 11.39 -3.77
C HIS A 249 -10.42 11.90 -2.99
N LEU A 250 -10.36 13.21 -2.78
CA LEU A 250 -9.34 13.88 -1.99
C LEU A 250 -9.86 14.15 -0.59
N LEU A 251 -9.10 13.77 0.43
CA LEU A 251 -9.48 13.86 1.83
C LEU A 251 -8.51 14.76 2.60
N ALA A 252 -9.06 15.64 3.42
CA ALA A 252 -8.28 16.55 4.26
C ALA A 252 -7.65 15.81 5.45
N ASP A 253 -6.52 16.31 5.93
CA ASP A 253 -5.73 15.69 7.01
C ASP A 253 -6.51 15.53 8.31
N ASP A 254 -7.37 16.50 8.66
CA ASP A 254 -8.23 16.46 9.84
C ASP A 254 -9.28 15.33 9.75
N ALA A 255 -9.88 15.12 8.58
CA ALA A 255 -10.81 14.03 8.35
C ALA A 255 -10.10 12.65 8.44
N ILE A 256 -8.90 12.55 7.87
CA ILE A 256 -8.07 11.34 7.96
C ILE A 256 -7.73 11.05 9.43
N ARG A 257 -7.34 12.09 10.18
CA ARG A 257 -7.03 11.97 11.59
C ARG A 257 -8.23 11.56 12.43
N ALA A 258 -9.39 12.17 12.22
CA ALA A 258 -10.62 11.81 12.90
C ALA A 258 -11.01 10.34 12.66
N ALA A 259 -10.91 9.87 11.41
CA ALA A 259 -11.16 8.48 11.06
C ALA A 259 -10.14 7.50 11.68
N GLN A 260 -8.86 7.89 11.76
CA GLN A 260 -7.82 7.10 12.43
C GLN A 260 -8.16 6.90 13.92
N LEU A 261 -8.56 7.96 14.60
CA LEU A 261 -8.99 7.90 16.00
C LEU A 261 -10.29 7.10 16.16
N ALA A 262 -11.23 7.22 15.21
CA ALA A 262 -12.48 6.43 15.24
C ALA A 262 -12.20 4.91 15.12
N LEU A 263 -11.27 4.50 14.24
CA LEU A 263 -10.82 3.10 14.16
C LEU A 263 -10.17 2.63 15.46
N TRP A 264 -9.38 3.47 16.11
CA TRP A 264 -8.76 3.15 17.40
C TRP A 264 -9.78 3.06 18.52
N HIS A 265 -10.65 4.05 18.68
CA HIS A 265 -11.62 4.07 19.79
C HIS A 265 -12.77 3.07 19.60
N GLY A 266 -13.25 2.90 18.37
CA GLY A 266 -14.37 2.02 18.05
C GLY A 266 -14.00 0.54 17.93
N LEU A 267 -12.89 0.25 17.25
CA LEU A 267 -12.51 -1.13 16.90
C LEU A 267 -11.17 -1.57 17.49
N ARG A 268 -10.46 -0.69 18.20
CA ARG A 268 -9.10 -0.94 18.72
C ARG A 268 -8.09 -1.28 17.62
N LEU A 269 -8.28 -0.73 16.43
CA LEU A 269 -7.35 -0.88 15.32
C LEU A 269 -6.33 0.26 15.33
N ALA A 270 -5.09 -0.05 15.73
CA ALA A 270 -3.97 0.89 15.66
C ALA A 270 -3.42 0.92 14.24
N VAL A 271 -3.77 1.95 13.48
CA VAL A 271 -3.47 2.05 12.05
C VAL A 271 -2.75 3.35 11.70
N GLU A 272 -1.96 3.34 10.64
CA GLU A 272 -1.36 4.56 10.08
C GLU A 272 -2.41 5.43 9.37
N PRO A 273 -2.19 6.75 9.17
CA PRO A 273 -3.15 7.64 8.52
C PRO A 273 -3.62 7.14 7.16
N ALA A 274 -2.73 6.54 6.37
CA ALA A 274 -3.06 5.96 5.06
C ALA A 274 -4.17 4.90 5.14
N ALA A 275 -4.24 4.12 6.21
CA ALA A 275 -5.23 3.07 6.38
C ALA A 275 -6.60 3.59 6.86
N ALA A 276 -6.67 4.86 7.28
CA ALA A 276 -7.90 5.49 7.74
C ALA A 276 -8.70 6.18 6.63
N LEU A 277 -8.09 6.41 5.44
CA LEU A 277 -8.77 7.07 4.32
C LEU A 277 -10.12 6.41 3.96
N PRO A 278 -10.27 5.08 3.93
CA PRO A 278 -11.55 4.46 3.61
C PRO A 278 -12.68 4.89 4.57
N LEU A 279 -12.41 4.92 5.88
CA LEU A 279 -13.39 5.39 6.85
C LEU A 279 -13.60 6.91 6.76
N ALA A 280 -12.54 7.70 6.52
CA ALA A 280 -12.64 9.13 6.34
C ALA A 280 -13.57 9.51 5.17
N ALA A 281 -13.46 8.80 4.04
CA ALA A 281 -14.32 9.01 2.87
C ALA A 281 -15.80 8.76 3.17
N LEU A 282 -16.11 7.75 3.96
CA LEU A 282 -17.47 7.45 4.40
C LEU A 282 -17.98 8.47 5.43
N ALA A 283 -17.18 8.79 6.43
CA ALA A 283 -17.54 9.72 7.51
C ALA A 283 -17.78 11.16 6.99
N THR A 284 -17.00 11.62 6.02
CA THR A 284 -17.16 12.93 5.38
C THR A 284 -18.23 12.93 4.29
N ARG A 285 -18.81 11.77 3.96
CA ARG A 285 -19.74 11.58 2.85
C ARG A 285 -19.14 11.92 1.48
N ALA A 286 -17.82 11.94 1.35
CA ALA A 286 -17.15 11.98 0.04
C ALA A 286 -17.51 10.73 -0.78
N VAL A 287 -17.72 9.61 -0.10
CA VAL A 287 -18.32 8.39 -0.64
C VAL A 287 -19.61 8.12 0.11
N VAL A 288 -20.70 7.94 -0.63
CA VAL A 288 -22.01 7.58 -0.08
C VAL A 288 -22.43 6.24 -0.69
N PRO A 289 -22.34 5.13 0.07
CA PRO A 289 -22.85 3.85 -0.38
C PRO A 289 -24.39 3.81 -0.38
N ARG A 290 -24.96 2.84 -1.08
CA ARG A 290 -26.38 2.52 -0.95
C ARG A 290 -26.60 1.67 0.32
N PRO A 291 -27.82 1.69 0.89
CA PRO A 291 -28.14 0.93 2.10
C PRO A 291 -27.94 -0.61 1.96
N ASP A 292 -28.00 -1.13 0.74
CA ASP A 292 -27.83 -2.55 0.44
C ASP A 292 -26.38 -2.95 0.07
N GLU A 293 -25.45 -1.98 -0.05
CA GLU A 293 -24.08 -2.24 -0.47
C GLU A 293 -23.23 -2.92 0.61
N LYS A 294 -22.34 -3.81 0.15
CA LYS A 294 -21.22 -4.37 0.89
C LYS A 294 -19.96 -3.61 0.47
N VAL A 295 -19.38 -2.89 1.40
CA VAL A 295 -18.28 -1.95 1.12
C VAL A 295 -16.98 -2.49 1.71
N LEU A 296 -16.00 -2.77 0.86
CA LEU A 296 -14.66 -3.18 1.27
C LEU A 296 -13.80 -1.95 1.63
N LEU A 297 -13.24 -1.96 2.83
CA LEU A 297 -12.24 -1.03 3.31
C LEU A 297 -10.90 -1.77 3.45
N VAL A 298 -9.88 -1.34 2.69
CA VAL A 298 -8.54 -1.91 2.82
C VAL A 298 -7.78 -1.17 3.93
N ILE A 299 -7.60 -1.81 5.08
CA ILE A 299 -6.86 -1.28 6.24
C ILE A 299 -5.37 -1.59 6.04
N CYS A 300 -4.70 -0.78 5.24
CA CYS A 300 -3.48 -1.12 4.50
C CYS A 300 -2.20 -1.21 5.34
N GLY A 301 -2.13 -0.59 6.54
CA GLY A 301 -0.91 -0.62 7.35
C GLY A 301 -1.06 -0.06 8.77
N ALA A 302 -0.10 -0.42 9.63
CA ALA A 302 -0.03 -0.05 11.05
C ALA A 302 1.35 0.50 11.48
N ASN A 303 2.20 0.91 10.55
CA ASN A 303 3.52 1.42 10.90
C ASN A 303 3.41 2.87 11.43
N VAL A 304 2.80 3.01 12.60
CA VAL A 304 2.52 4.27 13.31
C VAL A 304 3.05 4.18 14.75
N ASP A 305 3.41 5.31 15.33
CA ASP A 305 3.65 5.40 16.77
C ASP A 305 2.28 5.40 17.48
N VAL A 306 2.03 4.35 18.27
CA VAL A 306 0.76 4.19 19.00
C VAL A 306 0.51 5.29 20.02
N ALA A 307 1.57 5.94 20.53
CA ALA A 307 1.43 7.10 21.43
C ALA A 307 0.70 8.26 20.75
N THR A 308 0.72 8.32 19.42
CA THR A 308 -0.02 9.35 18.67
C THR A 308 -1.53 9.05 18.58
N LEU A 309 -2.00 7.89 19.00
CA LEU A 309 -3.40 7.49 18.96
C LEU A 309 -4.13 7.69 20.31
N ALA A 310 -3.38 8.10 21.34
CA ALA A 310 -3.89 8.38 22.68
C ALA A 310 -4.51 9.77 22.77
#